data_4a0c059f22a341ed4fcbcfb5e41f8d02
#
_entry.id   4a0c059f22a341ed4fcbcfb5e41f8d02
#
_cell.length_a   1.000
_cell.length_b   1.000
_cell.length_c   1.000
_cell.angle_alpha   90.00
_cell.angle_beta   90.00
_cell.angle_gamma   90.00
#
_symmetry.space_group_name_H-M   'P 1'
#
loop_
_entity.id
_entity.type
_entity.pdbx_description
1 polymer ?
#
loop_
_entity_poly.entity_id
_entity_poly.type
_entity_poly.pdbx_seq_one_letter_code
_entity_poly.pdbx_strand_id
1 'polypeptide(L)'
;MTSALSSTRLPCGNRVLDLARTHVMGILNVTPDSFSDGGRFSQLDAALCHAEAMVAAGATLIDVGGESTRPGARVVSPLEELERVAPVVERIARELDVIISVDTSTPAVMRETARLGAGLINDVRSLQRDGALDAAAATGLPVCLMHMLGEPGNMQDNPHYDDLVGEVSGFLAERIAQCVAVGIAPEQIILDPGFGFAKTLQHNLSLFKHMEALHALGRPLLVGVSRKSMIGLALNRPVGERLYGGLALAALAVTKGARILRVHDVAETVDVVRMLAAVESAE
;
A
#
# COMPACT_ATOMS: atom_id res chain seq x y z
N MET A 1 -5.18 25.02 -2.99
CA MET A 1 -4.08 25.15 -2.00
C MET A 1 -3.93 23.80 -1.35
N THR A 2 -2.92 23.02 -1.72
CA THR A 2 -2.59 21.73 -1.06
C THR A 2 -2.15 22.06 0.37
N SER A 3 -2.86 21.52 1.37
CA SER A 3 -2.41 21.60 2.77
C SER A 3 -0.99 21.02 2.83
N ALA A 4 -0.02 21.83 3.25
CA ALA A 4 1.35 21.36 3.40
C ALA A 4 1.38 20.24 4.45
N LEU A 5 2.04 19.12 4.12
CA LEU A 5 2.30 18.07 5.10
C LEU A 5 3.03 18.65 6.30
N SER A 6 2.65 18.25 7.51
CA SER A 6 3.30 18.69 8.76
C SER A 6 4.77 18.29 8.85
N SER A 7 5.16 17.22 8.15
CA SER A 7 6.55 16.77 7.93
C SER A 7 6.68 16.13 6.57
N THR A 8 7.78 16.40 5.89
CA THR A 8 8.14 15.71 4.64
C THR A 8 9.05 14.51 4.89
N ARG A 9 9.46 14.24 6.13
CA ARG A 9 10.35 13.14 6.48
C ARG A 9 9.60 12.11 7.31
N LEU A 10 9.48 10.88 6.81
CA LEU A 10 8.84 9.76 7.49
C LEU A 10 9.92 8.75 7.91
N PRO A 11 10.21 8.62 9.22
CA PRO A 11 11.08 7.57 9.72
C PRO A 11 10.46 6.19 9.47
N CYS A 12 11.18 5.30 8.77
CA CYS A 12 10.77 3.95 8.42
C CYS A 12 11.80 2.95 8.95
N GLY A 13 11.72 2.59 10.23
CA GLY A 13 12.75 1.79 10.91
C GLY A 13 14.09 2.52 10.95
N ASN A 14 15.11 1.94 10.33
CA ASN A 14 16.46 2.52 10.25
C ASN A 14 16.65 3.47 9.03
N ARG A 15 15.58 3.71 8.23
CA ARG A 15 15.60 4.57 7.04
C ARG A 15 14.64 5.73 7.19
N VAL A 16 14.71 6.67 6.26
CA VAL A 16 13.79 7.81 6.18
C VAL A 16 13.26 7.94 4.76
N LEU A 17 11.93 7.99 4.62
CA LEU A 17 11.26 8.28 3.36
C LEU A 17 11.05 9.79 3.23
N ASP A 18 11.54 10.39 2.13
CA ASP A 18 11.37 11.81 1.85
C ASP A 18 10.07 12.06 1.06
N LEU A 19 9.01 12.40 1.77
CA LEU A 19 7.68 12.66 1.20
C LEU A 19 7.58 14.01 0.43
N ALA A 20 8.68 14.76 0.25
CA ALA A 20 8.69 15.90 -0.65
C ALA A 20 8.52 15.46 -2.12
N ARG A 21 8.85 14.21 -2.43
CA ARG A 21 8.70 13.59 -3.76
C ARG A 21 7.79 12.37 -3.72
N THR A 22 7.33 11.91 -4.89
CA THR A 22 6.57 10.67 -5.03
C THR A 22 7.50 9.46 -5.09
N HIS A 23 7.11 8.39 -4.41
CA HIS A 23 7.85 7.13 -4.32
C HIS A 23 7.07 5.99 -4.98
N VAL A 24 7.79 5.01 -5.52
CA VAL A 24 7.23 3.78 -6.05
C VAL A 24 7.45 2.65 -5.07
N MET A 25 6.35 1.99 -4.68
CA MET A 25 6.29 0.82 -3.81
C MET A 25 5.96 -0.40 -4.67
N GLY A 26 6.91 -1.32 -4.80
CA GLY A 26 6.73 -2.57 -5.54
C GLY A 26 5.98 -3.61 -4.72
N ILE A 27 5.02 -4.30 -5.32
CA ILE A 27 4.21 -5.34 -4.67
C ILE A 27 4.94 -6.69 -4.75
N LEU A 28 5.20 -7.30 -3.59
CA LEU A 28 5.79 -8.63 -3.46
C LEU A 28 4.84 -9.57 -2.72
N ASN A 29 4.01 -10.31 -3.47
CA ASN A 29 3.13 -11.32 -2.88
C ASN A 29 3.88 -12.62 -2.64
N VAL A 30 3.92 -13.08 -1.38
CA VAL A 30 4.56 -14.35 -0.97
C VAL A 30 3.49 -15.42 -0.69
N THR A 31 2.53 -15.55 -1.61
CA THR A 31 1.50 -16.58 -1.57
C THR A 31 1.95 -17.83 -2.35
N PRO A 32 1.43 -19.04 -2.02
CA PRO A 32 1.81 -20.29 -2.71
C PRO A 32 1.71 -20.22 -4.24
N ASP A 33 0.70 -19.50 -4.74
CA ASP A 33 0.46 -19.36 -6.19
C ASP A 33 1.47 -18.42 -6.88
N SER A 34 2.20 -17.62 -6.11
CA SER A 34 3.14 -16.63 -6.66
C SER A 34 4.48 -17.24 -7.08
N PHE A 35 4.83 -18.45 -6.54
CA PHE A 35 6.12 -19.12 -6.77
C PHE A 35 5.93 -20.65 -6.84
N SER A 36 5.09 -21.14 -7.75
CA SER A 36 4.53 -22.51 -7.74
C SER A 36 5.50 -23.67 -8.03
N ASP A 37 6.73 -23.44 -8.52
CA ASP A 37 7.57 -24.49 -9.10
C ASP A 37 8.77 -24.93 -8.23
N GLY A 38 8.79 -24.63 -6.91
CA GLY A 38 9.95 -24.97 -6.07
C GLY A 38 9.64 -25.11 -4.59
N GLY A 39 10.48 -25.87 -3.87
CA GLY A 39 10.42 -25.95 -2.40
C GLY A 39 10.67 -24.58 -1.72
N ARG A 40 10.51 -24.53 -0.37
CA ARG A 40 10.61 -23.27 0.43
C ARG A 40 11.85 -22.42 0.13
N PHE A 41 13.00 -23.02 -0.11
CA PHE A 41 14.25 -22.29 -0.43
C PHE A 41 14.18 -21.62 -1.81
N SER A 42 13.64 -22.29 -2.82
CA SER A 42 13.50 -21.70 -4.17
C SER A 42 12.46 -20.58 -4.19
N GLN A 43 11.43 -20.65 -3.35
CA GLN A 43 10.44 -19.58 -3.20
C GLN A 43 11.06 -18.32 -2.55
N LEU A 44 11.89 -18.49 -1.52
CA LEU A 44 12.59 -17.40 -0.87
C LEU A 44 13.59 -16.72 -1.83
N ASP A 45 14.37 -17.51 -2.58
CA ASP A 45 15.32 -16.98 -3.56
C ASP A 45 14.59 -16.26 -4.71
N ALA A 46 13.47 -16.79 -5.19
CA ALA A 46 12.64 -16.14 -6.21
C ALA A 46 12.04 -14.82 -5.71
N ALA A 47 11.57 -14.78 -4.45
CA ALA A 47 11.06 -13.55 -3.83
C ALA A 47 12.17 -12.49 -3.70
N LEU A 48 13.38 -12.88 -3.28
CA LEU A 48 14.53 -11.97 -3.20
C LEU A 48 14.93 -11.46 -4.58
N CYS A 49 15.07 -12.32 -5.57
CA CYS A 49 15.42 -11.94 -6.94
C CYS A 49 14.38 -10.96 -7.54
N HIS A 50 13.08 -11.17 -7.24
CA HIS A 50 12.04 -10.23 -7.64
C HIS A 50 12.16 -8.89 -6.92
N ALA A 51 12.43 -8.89 -5.61
CA ALA A 51 12.68 -7.67 -4.85
C ALA A 51 13.90 -6.90 -5.39
N GLU A 52 15.01 -7.59 -5.68
CA GLU A 52 16.21 -7.02 -6.31
C GLU A 52 15.90 -6.35 -7.66
N ALA A 53 15.13 -7.03 -8.52
CA ALA A 53 14.72 -6.48 -9.79
C ALA A 53 13.88 -5.21 -9.63
N MET A 54 12.95 -5.17 -8.66
CA MET A 54 12.14 -3.99 -8.36
C MET A 54 13.01 -2.83 -7.81
N VAL A 55 13.98 -3.11 -6.95
CA VAL A 55 14.90 -2.11 -6.42
C VAL A 55 15.80 -1.56 -7.55
N ALA A 56 16.34 -2.43 -8.39
CA ALA A 56 17.13 -2.03 -9.56
C ALA A 56 16.31 -1.18 -10.56
N ALA A 57 15.00 -1.45 -10.67
CA ALA A 57 14.07 -0.64 -11.46
C ALA A 57 13.72 0.72 -10.80
N GLY A 58 14.11 0.95 -9.55
CA GLY A 58 13.94 2.22 -8.85
C GLY A 58 12.82 2.24 -7.80
N ALA A 59 12.30 1.09 -7.37
CA ALA A 59 11.43 1.03 -6.20
C ALA A 59 12.17 1.51 -4.95
N THR A 60 11.54 2.35 -4.16
CA THR A 60 12.06 2.84 -2.87
C THR A 60 11.45 2.10 -1.69
N LEU A 61 10.33 1.41 -1.91
CA LEU A 61 9.69 0.52 -0.96
C LEU A 61 9.34 -0.81 -1.65
N ILE A 62 9.40 -1.90 -0.88
CA ILE A 62 8.86 -3.21 -1.28
C ILE A 62 7.78 -3.59 -0.27
N ASP A 63 6.58 -3.89 -0.76
CA ASP A 63 5.43 -4.24 0.07
C ASP A 63 5.21 -5.76 0.05
N VAL A 64 5.57 -6.40 1.17
CA VAL A 64 5.56 -7.86 1.32
C VAL A 64 4.25 -8.31 1.93
N GLY A 65 3.46 -9.13 1.20
CA GLY A 65 2.16 -9.61 1.65
C GLY A 65 2.04 -11.14 1.60
N GLY A 66 1.61 -11.75 2.71
CA GLY A 66 1.39 -13.21 2.86
C GLY A 66 -0.07 -13.65 2.72
N GLU A 67 -1.02 -12.73 2.81
CA GLU A 67 -2.46 -12.94 2.64
C GLU A 67 -2.92 -12.32 1.31
N SER A 68 -3.72 -13.06 0.52
CA SER A 68 -4.37 -12.47 -0.65
C SER A 68 -5.67 -11.78 -0.23
N THR A 69 -5.79 -10.49 -0.53
CA THR A 69 -7.00 -9.69 -0.27
C THR A 69 -7.98 -9.67 -1.45
N ARG A 70 -7.78 -10.54 -2.45
CA ARG A 70 -8.70 -10.70 -3.60
C ARG A 70 -10.02 -11.33 -3.14
N PRO A 71 -11.18 -10.94 -3.72
CA PRO A 71 -12.44 -11.60 -3.43
C PRO A 71 -12.34 -13.13 -3.62
N GLY A 72 -12.84 -13.91 -2.65
CA GLY A 72 -12.80 -15.38 -2.68
C GLY A 72 -11.45 -16.01 -2.32
N ALA A 73 -10.44 -15.23 -1.94
CA ALA A 73 -9.19 -15.79 -1.47
C ALA A 73 -9.38 -16.61 -0.17
N ARG A 74 -8.61 -17.68 -0.03
CA ARG A 74 -8.61 -18.49 1.20
C ARG A 74 -8.08 -17.66 2.37
N VAL A 75 -8.78 -17.71 3.50
CA VAL A 75 -8.29 -17.13 4.76
C VAL A 75 -7.01 -17.85 5.19
N VAL A 76 -5.98 -17.08 5.51
CA VAL A 76 -4.67 -17.56 5.96
C VAL A 76 -4.60 -17.46 7.48
N SER A 77 -4.11 -18.51 8.16
CA SER A 77 -3.91 -18.43 9.60
C SER A 77 -2.74 -17.49 9.95
N PRO A 78 -2.75 -16.87 11.16
CA PRO A 78 -1.65 -16.01 11.60
C PRO A 78 -0.28 -16.69 11.55
N LEU A 79 -0.20 -17.97 11.87
CA LEU A 79 1.04 -18.73 11.81
C LEU A 79 1.51 -18.95 10.37
N GLU A 80 0.60 -19.31 9.49
CA GLU A 80 0.90 -19.51 8.07
C GLU A 80 1.36 -18.20 7.40
N GLU A 81 0.71 -17.07 7.71
CA GLU A 81 1.11 -15.74 7.23
C GLU A 81 2.52 -15.39 7.72
N LEU A 82 2.79 -15.61 9.00
CA LEU A 82 4.10 -15.36 9.61
C LEU A 82 5.20 -16.19 8.95
N GLU A 83 4.96 -17.49 8.74
CA GLU A 83 5.91 -18.41 8.10
C GLU A 83 6.23 -18.03 6.65
N ARG A 84 5.32 -17.35 5.96
CA ARG A 84 5.54 -16.85 4.59
C ARG A 84 6.31 -15.55 4.58
N VAL A 85 5.93 -14.59 5.43
CA VAL A 85 6.40 -13.20 5.37
C VAL A 85 7.73 -13.01 6.08
N ALA A 86 7.90 -13.57 7.29
CA ALA A 86 9.06 -13.30 8.14
C ALA A 86 10.41 -13.65 7.48
N PRO A 87 10.60 -14.82 6.84
CA PRO A 87 11.87 -15.14 6.18
C PRO A 87 12.22 -14.20 5.02
N VAL A 88 11.20 -13.73 4.28
CA VAL A 88 11.38 -12.81 3.15
C VAL A 88 11.78 -11.43 3.65
N VAL A 89 11.10 -10.92 4.68
CA VAL A 89 11.44 -9.63 5.31
C VAL A 89 12.86 -9.65 5.86
N GLU A 90 13.25 -10.69 6.60
CA GLU A 90 14.60 -10.84 7.15
C GLU A 90 15.67 -10.85 6.04
N ARG A 91 15.39 -11.58 4.95
CA ARG A 91 16.33 -11.70 3.84
C ARG A 91 16.50 -10.38 3.10
N ILE A 92 15.40 -9.68 2.79
CA ILE A 92 15.43 -8.37 2.13
C ILE A 92 16.13 -7.34 3.03
N ALA A 93 15.82 -7.30 4.34
CA ALA A 93 16.44 -6.37 5.28
C ALA A 93 17.95 -6.49 5.36
N ARG A 94 18.47 -7.72 5.20
CA ARG A 94 19.90 -8.01 5.23
C ARG A 94 20.61 -7.68 3.92
N GLU A 95 19.95 -7.88 2.77
CA GLU A 95 20.62 -7.92 1.46
C GLU A 95 20.34 -6.69 0.59
N LEU A 96 19.22 -5.97 0.84
CA LEU A 96 18.81 -4.86 -0.01
C LEU A 96 18.73 -3.53 0.75
N ASP A 97 19.12 -2.45 0.07
CA ASP A 97 18.95 -1.09 0.59
C ASP A 97 17.60 -0.52 0.15
N VAL A 98 16.51 -0.95 0.81
CA VAL A 98 15.14 -0.56 0.50
C VAL A 98 14.29 -0.52 1.78
N ILE A 99 13.23 0.30 1.80
CA ILE A 99 12.24 0.29 2.88
C ILE A 99 11.31 -0.90 2.67
N ILE A 100 11.13 -1.73 3.69
CA ILE A 100 10.21 -2.86 3.67
C ILE A 100 8.89 -2.44 4.29
N SER A 101 7.83 -2.47 3.50
CA SER A 101 6.45 -2.41 3.94
C SER A 101 5.91 -3.82 4.11
N VAL A 102 5.08 -4.06 5.11
CA VAL A 102 4.44 -5.36 5.34
C VAL A 102 2.95 -5.20 5.26
N ASP A 103 2.34 -5.83 4.21
CA ASP A 103 0.88 -5.86 4.00
C ASP A 103 0.28 -6.94 4.89
N THR A 104 -0.18 -6.55 6.07
CA THR A 104 -0.73 -7.44 7.09
C THR A 104 -1.72 -6.75 8.02
N SER A 105 -2.75 -7.51 8.44
CA SER A 105 -3.65 -7.12 9.53
C SER A 105 -3.41 -7.96 10.81
N THR A 106 -2.37 -8.80 10.83
CA THR A 106 -2.13 -9.79 11.88
C THR A 106 -1.12 -9.28 12.91
N PRO A 107 -1.52 -9.10 14.20
CA PRO A 107 -0.67 -8.54 15.24
C PRO A 107 0.69 -9.24 15.43
N ALA A 108 0.71 -10.57 15.31
CA ALA A 108 1.94 -11.35 15.45
C ALA A 108 2.93 -11.07 14.30
N VAL A 109 2.41 -10.93 13.07
CA VAL A 109 3.20 -10.60 11.88
C VAL A 109 3.78 -9.20 12.01
N MET A 110 2.95 -8.20 12.42
CA MET A 110 3.42 -6.82 12.65
C MET A 110 4.62 -6.77 13.59
N ARG A 111 4.51 -7.42 14.75
CA ARG A 111 5.58 -7.42 15.77
C ARG A 111 6.84 -8.11 15.29
N GLU A 112 6.72 -9.29 14.70
CA GLU A 112 7.90 -10.07 14.29
C GLU A 112 8.61 -9.41 13.11
N THR A 113 7.87 -8.94 12.10
CA THR A 113 8.48 -8.30 10.94
C THR A 113 9.14 -6.96 11.28
N ALA A 114 8.60 -6.20 12.23
CA ALA A 114 9.26 -5.00 12.76
C ALA A 114 10.62 -5.35 13.39
N ARG A 115 10.69 -6.44 14.16
CA ARG A 115 11.97 -6.94 14.74
C ARG A 115 12.97 -7.38 13.67
N LEU A 116 12.48 -7.89 12.54
CA LEU A 116 13.29 -8.38 11.42
C LEU A 116 13.70 -7.28 10.43
N GLY A 117 13.26 -6.03 10.62
CA GLY A 117 13.71 -4.89 9.83
C GLY A 117 12.64 -4.28 8.91
N ALA A 118 11.37 -4.61 9.08
CA ALA A 118 10.30 -3.84 8.43
C ALA A 118 10.35 -2.36 8.85
N GLY A 119 9.98 -1.48 7.94
CA GLY A 119 9.98 -0.03 8.12
C GLY A 119 8.58 0.60 8.04
N LEU A 120 7.57 -0.14 7.62
CA LEU A 120 6.19 0.34 7.47
C LEU A 120 5.21 -0.82 7.67
N ILE A 121 4.10 -0.58 8.36
CA ILE A 121 2.95 -1.48 8.42
C ILE A 121 1.88 -0.96 7.45
N ASN A 122 1.51 -1.78 6.47
CA ASN A 122 0.43 -1.50 5.53
C ASN A 122 -0.76 -2.41 5.86
N ASP A 123 -1.86 -1.85 6.36
CA ASP A 123 -3.00 -2.67 6.77
C ASP A 123 -4.28 -2.29 6.03
N VAL A 124 -4.71 -3.19 5.14
CA VAL A 124 -5.96 -3.04 4.36
C VAL A 124 -7.21 -2.97 5.24
N ARG A 125 -7.12 -3.40 6.51
CA ARG A 125 -8.20 -3.31 7.51
C ARG A 125 -8.02 -2.14 8.48
N SER A 126 -7.05 -1.26 8.25
CA SER A 126 -6.83 -0.06 9.05
C SER A 126 -6.70 -0.34 10.57
N LEU A 127 -5.99 -1.39 10.93
CA LEU A 127 -5.74 -1.81 12.33
C LEU A 127 -7.02 -2.15 13.12
N GLN A 128 -8.06 -2.65 12.43
CA GLN A 128 -9.34 -2.98 13.07
C GLN A 128 -9.40 -4.42 13.63
N ARG A 129 -8.48 -5.32 13.25
CA ARG A 129 -8.41 -6.64 13.87
C ARG A 129 -8.02 -6.52 15.35
N ASP A 130 -8.55 -7.42 16.17
CA ASP A 130 -8.25 -7.45 17.61
C ASP A 130 -6.74 -7.47 17.87
N GLY A 131 -6.27 -6.52 18.67
CA GLY A 131 -4.87 -6.34 19.02
C GLY A 131 -3.97 -5.76 17.91
N ALA A 132 -4.48 -5.46 16.71
CA ALA A 132 -3.68 -4.89 15.62
C ALA A 132 -3.22 -3.46 15.93
N LEU A 133 -4.11 -2.65 16.51
CA LEU A 133 -3.81 -1.27 16.87
C LEU A 133 -2.69 -1.20 17.91
N ASP A 134 -2.78 -1.99 18.99
CA ASP A 134 -1.75 -2.07 20.03
C ASP A 134 -0.43 -2.65 19.50
N ALA A 135 -0.53 -3.65 18.62
CA ALA A 135 0.65 -4.25 18.00
C ALA A 135 1.39 -3.23 17.12
N ALA A 136 0.68 -2.49 16.29
CA ALA A 136 1.25 -1.45 15.45
C ALA A 136 1.91 -0.35 16.30
N ALA A 137 1.21 0.17 17.32
CA ALA A 137 1.75 1.17 18.24
C ALA A 137 3.03 0.69 18.93
N ALA A 138 3.07 -0.56 19.39
CA ALA A 138 4.24 -1.13 20.06
C ALA A 138 5.47 -1.27 19.14
N THR A 139 5.31 -1.30 17.81
CA THR A 139 6.45 -1.36 16.87
C THR A 139 7.15 -0.01 16.71
N GLY A 140 6.46 1.11 16.96
CA GLY A 140 6.96 2.45 16.68
C GLY A 140 7.10 2.78 15.19
N LEU A 141 6.66 1.89 14.30
CA LEU A 141 6.71 2.08 12.85
C LEU A 141 5.56 2.95 12.34
N PRO A 142 5.73 3.66 11.21
CA PRO A 142 4.62 4.27 10.51
C PRO A 142 3.61 3.23 10.04
N VAL A 143 2.37 3.68 9.88
CA VAL A 143 1.24 2.85 9.46
C VAL A 143 0.54 3.44 8.25
N CYS A 144 0.11 2.58 7.32
CA CYS A 144 -0.79 2.96 6.23
C CYS A 144 -2.19 2.44 6.55
N LEU A 145 -3.16 3.34 6.61
CA LEU A 145 -4.57 3.08 6.91
C LEU A 145 -5.37 3.14 5.62
N MET A 146 -6.05 2.04 5.25
CA MET A 146 -6.82 1.97 4.01
C MET A 146 -8.32 1.97 4.29
N HIS A 147 -9.09 2.73 3.49
CA HIS A 147 -10.55 2.69 3.55
C HIS A 147 -11.12 1.46 2.84
N MET A 148 -11.93 0.69 3.56
CA MET A 148 -12.74 -0.41 3.05
C MET A 148 -14.02 -0.53 3.87
N LEU A 149 -15.16 -0.81 3.22
CA LEU A 149 -16.40 -1.27 3.89
C LEU A 149 -16.43 -2.78 3.95
N GLY A 150 -16.78 -3.35 5.11
CA GLY A 150 -16.83 -4.79 5.30
C GLY A 150 -15.44 -5.45 5.31
N GLU A 151 -15.38 -6.70 4.90
CA GLU A 151 -14.17 -7.53 4.85
C GLU A 151 -13.81 -7.87 3.40
N PRO A 152 -12.53 -8.19 3.07
CA PRO A 152 -12.13 -8.55 1.72
C PRO A 152 -12.98 -9.66 1.07
N GLY A 153 -13.53 -10.57 1.86
CA GLY A 153 -14.35 -11.68 1.38
C GLY A 153 -15.75 -11.28 0.89
N ASN A 154 -16.32 -10.20 1.42
CA ASN A 154 -17.69 -9.74 1.11
C ASN A 154 -17.79 -8.26 0.67
N MET A 155 -16.69 -7.55 0.60
CA MET A 155 -16.62 -6.11 0.30
C MET A 155 -17.24 -5.70 -1.05
N GLN A 156 -17.42 -6.64 -1.98
CA GLN A 156 -18.02 -6.36 -3.30
C GLN A 156 -19.52 -6.63 -3.34
N ASP A 157 -20.12 -7.08 -2.24
CA ASP A 157 -21.54 -7.37 -2.15
C ASP A 157 -22.34 -6.06 -2.02
N ASN A 158 -22.62 -5.44 -3.17
CA ASN A 158 -23.44 -4.22 -3.31
C ASN A 158 -22.95 -3.02 -2.47
N PRO A 159 -21.71 -2.52 -2.65
CA PRO A 159 -21.22 -1.35 -1.94
C PRO A 159 -22.05 -0.12 -2.26
N HIS A 160 -22.52 0.58 -1.23
CA HIS A 160 -23.35 1.78 -1.33
C HIS A 160 -22.75 2.91 -0.49
N TYR A 161 -22.82 4.13 -1.03
CA TYR A 161 -22.41 5.38 -0.39
C TYR A 161 -23.42 6.47 -0.71
N ASP A 162 -23.85 7.22 0.29
CA ASP A 162 -24.66 8.42 0.11
C ASP A 162 -23.77 9.62 -0.25
N ASP A 163 -22.63 9.77 0.47
CA ASP A 163 -21.55 10.72 0.19
C ASP A 163 -20.20 9.99 0.21
N LEU A 164 -19.80 9.45 -0.93
CA LEU A 164 -18.59 8.65 -1.06
C LEU A 164 -17.33 9.33 -0.47
N VAL A 165 -17.10 10.60 -0.81
CA VAL A 165 -15.87 11.31 -0.38
C VAL A 165 -15.95 11.67 1.09
N GLY A 166 -17.10 12.10 1.57
CA GLY A 166 -17.33 12.40 2.97
C GLY A 166 -17.22 11.16 3.86
N GLU A 167 -17.78 10.02 3.43
CA GLU A 167 -17.72 8.76 4.18
C GLU A 167 -16.29 8.20 4.23
N VAL A 168 -15.57 8.21 3.10
CA VAL A 168 -14.14 7.81 3.06
C VAL A 168 -13.30 8.71 3.97
N SER A 169 -13.51 10.04 3.90
CA SER A 169 -12.79 11.00 4.74
C SER A 169 -13.11 10.81 6.22
N GLY A 170 -14.38 10.62 6.57
CA GLY A 170 -14.84 10.40 7.94
C GLY A 170 -14.25 9.12 8.55
N PHE A 171 -14.26 8.02 7.80
CA PHE A 171 -13.64 6.77 8.23
C PHE A 171 -12.14 6.95 8.50
N LEU A 172 -11.40 7.55 7.56
CA LEU A 172 -9.96 7.76 7.73
C LEU A 172 -9.65 8.70 8.90
N ALA A 173 -10.47 9.77 9.09
CA ALA A 173 -10.32 10.67 10.24
C ALA A 173 -10.52 9.95 11.58
N GLU A 174 -11.51 9.07 11.67
CA GLU A 174 -11.75 8.25 12.87
C GLU A 174 -10.56 7.31 13.12
N ARG A 175 -10.04 6.64 12.08
CA ARG A 175 -8.88 5.76 12.20
C ARG A 175 -7.62 6.51 12.64
N ILE A 176 -7.39 7.73 12.12
CA ILE A 176 -6.31 8.60 12.59
C ILE A 176 -6.46 8.88 14.09
N ALA A 177 -7.65 9.28 14.54
CA ALA A 177 -7.91 9.59 15.94
C ALA A 177 -7.62 8.39 16.87
N GLN A 178 -8.02 7.17 16.46
CA GLN A 178 -7.76 5.94 17.21
C GLN A 178 -6.25 5.62 17.26
N CYS A 179 -5.51 5.78 16.17
CA CYS A 179 -4.06 5.61 16.14
C CYS A 179 -3.34 6.58 17.08
N VAL A 180 -3.75 7.85 17.05
CA VAL A 180 -3.18 8.89 17.93
C VAL A 180 -3.48 8.60 19.40
N ALA A 181 -4.68 8.10 19.73
CA ALA A 181 -5.07 7.77 21.10
C ALA A 181 -4.21 6.67 21.73
N VAL A 182 -3.63 5.76 20.94
CA VAL A 182 -2.70 4.72 21.42
C VAL A 182 -1.22 5.11 21.28
N GLY A 183 -0.92 6.35 20.86
CA GLY A 183 0.44 6.89 20.84
C GLY A 183 1.16 6.80 19.50
N ILE A 184 0.49 6.41 18.39
CA ILE A 184 1.07 6.54 17.05
C ILE A 184 1.07 8.02 16.68
N ALA A 185 2.27 8.57 16.41
CA ALA A 185 2.39 9.99 16.09
C ALA A 185 1.65 10.30 14.76
N PRO A 186 0.93 11.44 14.68
CA PRO A 186 0.22 11.80 13.45
C PRO A 186 1.11 11.78 12.20
N GLU A 187 2.38 12.16 12.31
CA GLU A 187 3.36 12.19 11.24
C GLU A 187 3.74 10.79 10.71
N GLN A 188 3.43 9.74 11.47
CA GLN A 188 3.67 8.34 11.12
C GLN A 188 2.48 7.69 10.39
N ILE A 189 1.42 8.45 10.07
CA ILE A 189 0.21 7.91 9.44
C ILE A 189 0.18 8.28 7.96
N ILE A 190 0.01 7.26 7.12
CA ILE A 190 -0.24 7.33 5.67
C ILE A 190 -1.67 6.90 5.42
N LEU A 191 -2.34 7.45 4.42
CA LEU A 191 -3.72 7.12 4.07
C LEU A 191 -3.80 6.51 2.67
N ASP A 192 -4.58 5.43 2.53
CA ASP A 192 -4.97 4.85 1.24
C ASP A 192 -6.49 4.99 1.06
N PRO A 193 -6.97 5.64 0.00
CA PRO A 193 -8.41 5.74 -0.30
C PRO A 193 -9.10 4.39 -0.55
N GLY A 194 -8.34 3.31 -0.75
CA GLY A 194 -8.86 1.96 -0.93
C GLY A 194 -9.55 1.77 -2.28
N PHE A 195 -8.93 2.19 -3.38
CA PHE A 195 -9.43 1.91 -4.72
C PHE A 195 -9.59 0.41 -4.96
N GLY A 196 -10.75 -0.01 -5.49
CA GLY A 196 -11.06 -1.42 -5.74
C GLY A 196 -11.55 -2.21 -4.52
N PHE A 197 -11.59 -1.60 -3.33
CA PHE A 197 -12.12 -2.20 -2.11
C PHE A 197 -13.49 -1.62 -1.77
N ALA A 198 -14.51 -2.46 -1.72
CA ALA A 198 -15.91 -2.05 -1.46
C ALA A 198 -16.38 -0.87 -2.34
N LYS A 199 -16.01 -0.86 -3.61
CA LYS A 199 -16.31 0.26 -4.52
C LYS A 199 -16.65 -0.25 -5.92
N THR A 200 -17.77 0.21 -6.48
CA THR A 200 -18.12 0.02 -7.90
C THR A 200 -17.14 0.76 -8.82
N LEU A 201 -17.22 0.53 -10.12
CA LEU A 201 -16.45 1.32 -11.10
C LEU A 201 -16.69 2.82 -10.92
N GLN A 202 -17.97 3.22 -10.83
CA GLN A 202 -18.36 4.63 -10.68
C GLN A 202 -17.83 5.23 -9.39
N HIS A 203 -17.88 4.48 -8.26
CA HIS A 203 -17.30 4.91 -6.98
C HIS A 203 -15.78 5.12 -7.11
N ASN A 204 -15.06 4.19 -7.74
CA ASN A 204 -13.61 4.33 -7.92
C ASN A 204 -13.24 5.54 -8.77
N LEU A 205 -13.94 5.76 -9.90
CA LEU A 205 -13.67 6.91 -10.77
C LEU A 205 -14.03 8.24 -10.09
N SER A 206 -15.15 8.30 -9.37
CA SER A 206 -15.57 9.49 -8.62
C SER A 206 -14.59 9.81 -7.49
N LEU A 207 -14.21 8.81 -6.68
CA LEU A 207 -13.22 8.99 -5.61
C LEU A 207 -11.87 9.45 -6.17
N PHE A 208 -11.43 8.87 -7.29
CA PHE A 208 -10.18 9.25 -7.94
C PHE A 208 -10.24 10.70 -8.45
N LYS A 209 -11.35 11.09 -9.06
CA LYS A 209 -11.58 12.46 -9.51
C LYS A 209 -11.46 13.48 -8.38
N HIS A 210 -11.96 13.16 -7.20
CA HIS A 210 -12.06 14.06 -6.05
C HIS A 210 -11.06 13.71 -4.90
N MET A 211 -10.06 12.85 -5.14
CA MET A 211 -9.15 12.40 -4.07
C MET A 211 -8.37 13.52 -3.39
N GLU A 212 -8.23 14.68 -4.04
CA GLU A 212 -7.58 15.86 -3.48
C GLU A 212 -8.29 16.37 -2.20
N ALA A 213 -9.60 16.08 -2.03
CA ALA A 213 -10.32 16.40 -0.80
C ALA A 213 -9.72 15.71 0.44
N LEU A 214 -9.10 14.54 0.28
CA LEU A 214 -8.46 13.80 1.37
C LEU A 214 -7.22 14.50 1.93
N HIS A 215 -6.64 15.46 1.20
CA HIS A 215 -5.53 16.27 1.72
C HIS A 215 -5.93 17.13 2.94
N ALA A 216 -7.24 17.39 3.12
CA ALA A 216 -7.75 18.06 4.32
C ALA A 216 -7.42 17.29 5.62
N LEU A 217 -7.19 15.99 5.54
CA LEU A 217 -6.74 15.16 6.67
C LEU A 217 -5.26 15.38 7.04
N GLY A 218 -4.50 16.13 6.23
CA GLY A 218 -3.11 16.52 6.50
C GLY A 218 -2.12 15.36 6.52
N ARG A 219 -2.43 14.23 5.89
CA ARG A 219 -1.57 13.03 5.84
C ARG A 219 -1.18 12.71 4.39
N PRO A 220 0.01 12.09 4.16
CA PRO A 220 0.39 11.66 2.83
C PRO A 220 -0.53 10.57 2.30
N LEU A 221 -0.78 10.58 0.97
CA LEU A 221 -1.60 9.56 0.31
C LEU A 221 -0.74 8.50 -0.35
N LEU A 222 -1.10 7.23 -0.09
CA LEU A 222 -0.70 6.06 -0.87
C LEU A 222 -1.83 5.72 -1.85
N VAL A 223 -1.49 5.43 -3.10
CA VAL A 223 -2.46 5.06 -4.14
C VAL A 223 -2.07 3.73 -4.77
N GLY A 224 -2.97 2.74 -4.64
CA GLY A 224 -2.83 1.41 -5.23
C GLY A 224 -3.91 1.13 -6.26
N VAL A 225 -3.65 1.39 -7.55
CA VAL A 225 -4.60 1.15 -8.66
C VAL A 225 -4.10 0.14 -9.69
N SER A 226 -2.84 -0.30 -9.57
CA SER A 226 -2.15 -1.16 -10.53
C SER A 226 -2.92 -2.45 -10.80
N ARG A 227 -3.22 -2.72 -12.08
CA ARG A 227 -3.93 -3.89 -12.60
C ARG A 227 -5.34 -4.12 -12.03
N LYS A 228 -5.91 -3.15 -11.27
CA LYS A 228 -7.24 -3.29 -10.64
C LYS A 228 -8.39 -3.35 -11.65
N SER A 229 -9.51 -3.94 -11.21
CA SER A 229 -10.71 -4.16 -12.03
C SER A 229 -11.28 -2.88 -12.63
N MET A 230 -11.16 -1.74 -11.94
CA MET A 230 -11.63 -0.45 -12.44
C MET A 230 -11.02 -0.09 -13.81
N ILE A 231 -9.73 -0.42 -14.05
CA ILE A 231 -9.07 -0.20 -15.34
C ILE A 231 -9.66 -1.12 -16.39
N GLY A 232 -9.81 -2.41 -16.05
CA GLY A 232 -10.37 -3.39 -16.95
C GLY A 232 -11.80 -3.08 -17.38
N LEU A 233 -12.62 -2.63 -16.43
CA LEU A 233 -14.02 -2.25 -16.68
C LEU A 233 -14.12 -0.96 -17.51
N ALA A 234 -13.28 0.05 -17.24
CA ALA A 234 -13.29 1.31 -17.97
C ALA A 234 -12.79 1.16 -19.41
N LEU A 235 -11.80 0.30 -19.66
CA LEU A 235 -11.12 0.17 -20.95
C LEU A 235 -11.52 -1.10 -21.72
N ASN A 236 -12.36 -1.96 -21.13
CA ASN A 236 -12.67 -3.30 -21.64
C ASN A 236 -11.40 -4.13 -21.90
N ARG A 237 -10.50 -4.24 -20.89
CA ARG A 237 -9.21 -4.92 -21.01
C ARG A 237 -9.03 -6.02 -19.95
N PRO A 238 -8.53 -7.20 -20.35
CA PRO A 238 -8.13 -8.24 -19.40
C PRO A 238 -6.95 -7.78 -18.54
N VAL A 239 -6.68 -8.49 -17.43
CA VAL A 239 -5.68 -8.07 -16.43
C VAL A 239 -4.28 -7.85 -17.01
N GLY A 240 -3.85 -8.66 -17.96
CA GLY A 240 -2.54 -8.56 -18.63
C GLY A 240 -2.37 -7.34 -19.56
N GLU A 241 -3.47 -6.65 -19.90
CA GLU A 241 -3.47 -5.51 -20.83
C GLU A 241 -3.78 -4.18 -20.14
N ARG A 242 -3.67 -4.12 -18.80
CA ARG A 242 -4.04 -2.92 -18.00
C ARG A 242 -2.88 -1.97 -17.75
N LEU A 243 -1.68 -2.22 -18.27
CA LEU A 243 -0.49 -1.43 -18.02
C LEU A 243 -0.72 0.06 -18.32
N TYR A 244 -1.09 0.40 -19.54
CA TYR A 244 -1.25 1.81 -19.95
C TYR A 244 -2.32 2.56 -19.16
N GLY A 245 -3.45 1.91 -18.83
CA GLY A 245 -4.45 2.47 -17.93
C GLY A 245 -3.92 2.68 -16.52
N GLY A 246 -3.07 1.75 -16.04
CA GLY A 246 -2.37 1.88 -14.76
C GLY A 246 -1.42 3.07 -14.72
N LEU A 247 -0.60 3.25 -15.77
CA LEU A 247 0.33 4.37 -15.89
C LEU A 247 -0.39 5.72 -16.00
N ALA A 248 -1.51 5.80 -16.75
CA ALA A 248 -2.33 7.00 -16.81
C ALA A 248 -2.88 7.39 -15.42
N LEU A 249 -3.40 6.42 -14.65
CA LEU A 249 -3.85 6.66 -13.29
C LEU A 249 -2.69 7.00 -12.35
N ALA A 250 -1.52 6.40 -12.52
CA ALA A 250 -0.32 6.74 -11.75
C ALA A 250 0.09 8.19 -11.97
N ALA A 251 0.15 8.64 -13.23
CA ALA A 251 0.45 10.05 -13.57
C ALA A 251 -0.57 11.00 -12.94
N LEU A 252 -1.87 10.72 -13.10
CA LEU A 252 -2.93 11.52 -12.48
C LEU A 252 -2.87 11.50 -10.94
N ALA A 253 -2.48 10.38 -10.32
CA ALA A 253 -2.34 10.31 -8.86
C ALA A 253 -1.20 11.23 -8.38
N VAL A 254 -0.07 11.24 -9.07
CA VAL A 254 1.06 12.14 -8.76
C VAL A 254 0.63 13.60 -8.85
N THR A 255 -0.01 14.02 -9.95
CA THR A 255 -0.49 15.39 -10.13
C THR A 255 -1.54 15.80 -9.11
N LYS A 256 -2.27 14.81 -8.56
CA LYS A 256 -3.22 15.00 -7.44
C LYS A 256 -2.58 14.84 -6.06
N GLY A 257 -1.26 14.82 -5.96
CA GLY A 257 -0.52 14.86 -4.71
C GLY A 257 -0.31 13.53 -3.99
N ALA A 258 -0.47 12.39 -4.66
CA ALA A 258 -0.07 11.10 -4.10
C ALA A 258 1.44 11.07 -3.85
N ARG A 259 1.85 10.53 -2.69
CA ARG A 259 3.26 10.45 -2.27
C ARG A 259 3.82 9.04 -2.40
N ILE A 260 2.99 8.03 -2.44
CA ILE A 260 3.39 6.63 -2.65
C ILE A 260 2.47 5.99 -3.69
N LEU A 261 3.04 5.37 -4.71
CA LEU A 261 2.33 4.57 -5.70
C LEU A 261 2.64 3.09 -5.48
N ARG A 262 1.64 2.30 -5.12
CA ARG A 262 1.75 0.85 -4.89
C ARG A 262 1.42 0.09 -6.17
N VAL A 263 2.42 -0.56 -6.77
CA VAL A 263 2.33 -1.07 -8.15
C VAL A 263 2.98 -2.44 -8.34
N HIS A 264 2.54 -3.15 -9.41
CA HIS A 264 3.20 -4.35 -9.94
C HIS A 264 4.26 -3.99 -11.01
N ASP A 265 3.99 -2.96 -11.81
CA ASP A 265 4.78 -2.56 -12.98
C ASP A 265 5.73 -1.42 -12.57
N VAL A 266 6.81 -1.79 -11.84
CA VAL A 266 7.70 -0.83 -11.15
C VAL A 266 8.47 0.03 -12.14
N ALA A 267 9.17 -0.57 -13.10
CA ALA A 267 10.04 0.15 -14.03
C ALA A 267 9.28 1.24 -14.80
N GLU A 268 8.14 0.86 -15.37
CA GLU A 268 7.28 1.75 -16.15
C GLU A 268 6.68 2.87 -15.28
N THR A 269 6.35 2.56 -14.02
CA THR A 269 5.82 3.57 -13.09
C THR A 269 6.92 4.53 -12.63
N VAL A 270 8.14 4.06 -12.41
CA VAL A 270 9.30 4.90 -12.08
C VAL A 270 9.58 5.90 -13.20
N ASP A 271 9.50 5.46 -14.47
CA ASP A 271 9.68 6.35 -15.62
C ASP A 271 8.60 7.45 -15.65
N VAL A 272 7.35 7.11 -15.36
CA VAL A 272 6.25 8.10 -15.22
C VAL A 272 6.56 9.12 -14.12
N VAL A 273 6.96 8.65 -12.93
CA VAL A 273 7.27 9.55 -11.80
C VAL A 273 8.45 10.46 -12.12
N ARG A 274 9.52 9.92 -12.72
CA ARG A 274 10.70 10.69 -13.12
C ARG A 274 10.38 11.72 -14.20
N MET A 275 9.54 11.35 -15.18
CA MET A 275 9.13 12.27 -16.25
C MET A 275 8.31 13.44 -15.71
N LEU A 276 7.37 13.18 -14.80
CA LEU A 276 6.60 14.23 -14.14
C LEU A 276 7.49 15.16 -13.33
N ALA A 277 8.42 14.61 -12.53
CA ALA A 277 9.37 15.42 -11.76
C ALA A 277 10.26 16.29 -12.66
N ALA A 278 10.69 15.76 -13.81
CA ALA A 278 11.46 16.53 -14.79
C ALA A 278 10.65 17.70 -15.37
N VAL A 279 9.36 17.50 -15.67
CA VAL A 279 8.46 18.57 -16.14
C VAL A 279 8.23 19.62 -15.06
N GLU A 280 7.99 19.20 -13.81
CA GLU A 280 7.77 20.13 -12.68
C GLU A 280 9.03 20.96 -12.34
N SER A 281 10.23 20.43 -12.60
CA SER A 281 11.49 21.13 -12.35
C SER A 281 12.00 21.97 -13.53
N ALA A 282 11.32 21.95 -14.68
CA ALA A 282 11.70 22.75 -15.86
C ALA A 282 11.47 24.25 -15.59
N GLU A 283 12.46 25.08 -15.99
CA GLU A 283 12.40 26.56 -15.91
C GLU A 283 11.50 27.15 -17.00
#